data_f7f65bd6a9ef54e07b568d299e70b4d7
#
_entry.id   f7f65bd6a9ef54e07b568d299e70b4d7
#
_cell.length_a   1.000
_cell.length_b   1.000
_cell.length_c   1.000
_cell.angle_alpha   90.00
_cell.angle_beta   90.00
_cell.angle_gamma   90.00
#
_symmetry.space_group_name_H-M   'P 1'
#
loop_
_entity.id
_entity.type
_entity.pdbx_description
1 polymer ?
#
loop_
_entity_poly.entity_id
_entity_poly.type
_entity_poly.pdbx_seq_one_letter_code
_entity_poly.pdbx_strand_id
1 'polypeptide(L)'
;FRAGTIATLAEKNAFGYVRKYFEEIEGSPEISKRKAELTRIAKGCEGARKTTGQHPGGMIVVPSDKSIYDFCPIQRPANDMNAESKTTHFDYHVMDEQLVKLDILGHDDPTTLRILQDLTGVDIYSIPLDDEKVMSLFSGTEALGVEPADIDSKTGSSGIPEFGTSFVKQMLMDTKPKTFAELVRISGLSHGTDVWLNNAQEYVRQGIATLSEIITVRDDIMNYLIDNGLDKSVAFTIMEFVRKGQPTKNPEKWKEYSEIMKKHKVKQWYIDSCEKIKYMFPKGHAVAYVMMAVRIAYFKVYYPLEFYTAFLNRKATDFKMTAMFKPVDE
;
A
#
# COMPACT_ATOMS: atom_id res chain seq x y z
N PHE A 1 7.86 -1.40 -23.23
CA PHE A 1 6.58 -0.70 -23.39
C PHE A 1 5.91 -0.55 -22.04
N ARG A 2 5.17 0.54 -21.82
CA ARG A 2 4.39 0.71 -20.61
C ARG A 2 3.10 -0.12 -20.65
N ALA A 3 2.65 -0.58 -19.51
CA ALA A 3 1.37 -1.28 -19.40
C ALA A 3 0.23 -0.31 -19.71
N GLY A 4 -0.67 -0.71 -20.60
CA GLY A 4 -1.91 0.00 -20.89
C GLY A 4 -2.95 -0.23 -19.78
N THR A 5 -3.81 0.74 -19.58
CA THR A 5 -4.99 0.64 -18.70
C THR A 5 -6.23 1.06 -19.46
N ILE A 6 -7.39 0.51 -19.07
CA ILE A 6 -8.69 0.85 -19.64
C ILE A 6 -9.55 1.42 -18.52
N ALA A 7 -9.93 2.70 -18.67
CA ALA A 7 -10.90 3.30 -17.77
C ALA A 7 -12.31 3.01 -18.27
N THR A 8 -13.17 2.49 -17.38
CA THR A 8 -14.59 2.25 -17.64
C THR A 8 -15.46 3.28 -16.92
N LEU A 9 -16.68 3.45 -17.40
CA LEU A 9 -17.62 4.36 -16.78
C LEU A 9 -18.24 3.68 -15.55
N ALA A 10 -17.85 4.16 -14.36
CA ALA A 10 -18.37 3.63 -13.11
C ALA A 10 -19.81 4.14 -12.84
N GLU A 11 -20.64 3.30 -12.20
CA GLU A 11 -22.03 3.61 -11.83
C GLU A 11 -22.21 5.01 -11.24
N LYS A 12 -21.43 5.35 -10.20
CA LYS A 12 -21.49 6.66 -9.52
C LYS A 12 -21.25 7.88 -10.41
N ASN A 13 -20.61 7.68 -11.57
CA ASN A 13 -20.24 8.74 -12.51
C ASN A 13 -21.10 8.71 -13.77
N ALA A 14 -21.78 7.61 -14.07
CA ALA A 14 -22.50 7.42 -15.31
C ALA A 14 -23.61 8.46 -15.49
N PHE A 15 -24.38 8.73 -14.45
CA PHE A 15 -25.47 9.72 -14.50
C PHE A 15 -24.95 11.12 -14.83
N GLY A 16 -23.91 11.57 -14.13
CA GLY A 16 -23.31 12.89 -14.37
C GLY A 16 -22.70 13.00 -15.77
N TYR A 17 -22.06 11.94 -16.26
CA TYR A 17 -21.47 11.91 -17.60
C TYR A 17 -22.53 12.00 -18.70
N VAL A 18 -23.61 11.23 -18.59
CA VAL A 18 -24.71 11.23 -19.57
C VAL A 18 -25.44 12.58 -19.54
N ARG A 19 -25.70 13.14 -18.35
CA ARG A 19 -26.31 14.45 -18.22
C ARG A 19 -25.48 15.54 -18.90
N LYS A 20 -24.17 15.57 -18.63
CA LYS A 20 -23.23 16.52 -19.24
C LYS A 20 -23.17 16.37 -20.76
N TYR A 21 -23.24 15.16 -21.28
CA TYR A 21 -23.27 14.91 -22.72
C TYR A 21 -24.47 15.60 -23.39
N PHE A 22 -25.68 15.43 -22.85
CA PHE A 22 -26.88 16.07 -23.40
C PHE A 22 -26.89 17.59 -23.23
N GLU A 23 -26.34 18.13 -22.16
CA GLU A 23 -26.27 19.59 -21.92
C GLU A 23 -25.24 20.27 -22.83
N GLU A 24 -24.05 19.71 -22.98
CA GLU A 24 -22.89 20.39 -23.59
C GLU A 24 -22.63 19.95 -25.05
N ILE A 25 -22.87 18.69 -25.37
CA ILE A 25 -22.48 18.11 -26.67
C ILE A 25 -23.66 18.05 -27.63
N GLU A 26 -24.79 17.50 -27.18
CA GLU A 26 -25.99 17.36 -27.99
C GLU A 26 -26.83 18.63 -28.05
N GLY A 27 -26.60 19.58 -27.16
CA GLY A 27 -27.38 20.82 -27.11
C GLY A 27 -28.86 20.59 -26.81
N SER A 28 -29.18 19.52 -26.11
CA SER A 28 -30.57 19.11 -25.79
C SER A 28 -30.83 19.23 -24.27
N PRO A 29 -30.90 20.45 -23.73
CA PRO A 29 -31.04 20.64 -22.28
C PRO A 29 -32.39 20.15 -21.72
N GLU A 30 -33.37 19.91 -22.56
CA GLU A 30 -34.65 19.33 -22.15
C GLU A 30 -34.55 17.88 -21.70
N ILE A 31 -33.66 17.10 -22.32
CA ILE A 31 -33.39 15.70 -21.93
C ILE A 31 -32.70 15.67 -20.58
N SER A 32 -31.81 16.61 -20.28
CA SER A 32 -31.11 16.70 -19.01
C SER A 32 -32.03 16.85 -17.81
N LYS A 33 -33.26 17.38 -18.03
CA LYS A 33 -34.28 17.56 -16.99
C LYS A 33 -35.08 16.28 -16.71
N ARG A 34 -35.04 15.30 -17.58
CA ARG A 34 -35.78 14.02 -17.46
C ARG A 34 -34.98 13.00 -16.66
N LYS A 35 -34.99 13.10 -15.33
CA LYS A 35 -34.19 12.26 -14.43
C LYS A 35 -34.37 10.75 -14.69
N ALA A 36 -35.59 10.29 -14.93
CA ALA A 36 -35.86 8.89 -15.20
C ALA A 36 -35.18 8.39 -16.49
N GLU A 37 -35.24 9.19 -17.56
CA GLU A 37 -34.60 8.86 -18.83
C GLU A 37 -33.07 8.90 -18.73
N LEU A 38 -32.51 9.92 -18.08
CA LEU A 38 -31.06 9.99 -17.80
C LEU A 38 -30.59 8.78 -16.99
N THR A 39 -31.36 8.36 -15.98
CA THR A 39 -31.04 7.18 -15.17
C THR A 39 -31.04 5.91 -16.00
N ARG A 40 -32.03 5.75 -16.90
CA ARG A 40 -32.11 4.59 -17.81
C ARG A 40 -30.90 4.52 -18.74
N ILE A 41 -30.54 5.63 -19.37
CA ILE A 41 -29.39 5.73 -20.28
C ILE A 41 -28.09 5.51 -19.51
N ALA A 42 -27.94 6.17 -18.34
CA ALA A 42 -26.75 6.02 -17.49
C ALA A 42 -26.52 4.57 -17.10
N LYS A 43 -27.57 3.85 -16.70
CA LYS A 43 -27.49 2.44 -16.36
C LYS A 43 -27.04 1.56 -17.54
N GLY A 44 -27.49 1.90 -18.76
CA GLY A 44 -27.02 1.20 -19.98
C GLY A 44 -25.57 1.54 -20.36
N CYS A 45 -25.02 2.66 -19.87
CA CYS A 45 -23.64 3.07 -20.12
C CYS A 45 -22.65 2.57 -19.06
N GLU A 46 -23.12 1.98 -17.97
CA GLU A 46 -22.24 1.45 -16.92
C GLU A 46 -21.34 0.35 -17.47
N GLY A 47 -20.06 0.38 -17.10
CA GLY A 47 -19.06 -0.57 -17.58
C GLY A 47 -18.57 -0.33 -19.00
N ALA A 48 -19.14 0.64 -19.75
CA ALA A 48 -18.65 0.99 -21.08
C ALA A 48 -17.22 1.54 -20.99
N ARG A 49 -16.39 1.20 -21.98
CA ARG A 49 -15.01 1.72 -22.08
C ARG A 49 -15.07 3.21 -22.40
N LYS A 50 -14.42 4.03 -21.55
CA LYS A 50 -14.38 5.47 -21.71
C LYS A 50 -13.11 5.95 -22.40
N THR A 51 -11.97 5.50 -21.92
CA THR A 51 -10.67 5.90 -22.43
C THR A 51 -9.59 4.88 -22.07
N THR A 52 -8.45 5.02 -22.71
CA THR A 52 -7.25 4.28 -22.37
C THR A 52 -6.28 5.17 -21.62
N GLY A 53 -5.41 4.58 -20.83
CA GLY A 53 -4.41 5.28 -20.04
C GLY A 53 -3.10 4.51 -19.99
N GLN A 54 -2.16 5.06 -19.24
CA GLN A 54 -0.87 4.47 -18.97
C GLN A 54 -0.79 4.10 -17.50
N HIS A 55 -0.35 2.88 -17.20
CA HIS A 55 -0.01 2.51 -15.82
C HIS A 55 1.19 3.38 -15.35
N PRO A 56 1.14 4.00 -14.17
CA PRO A 56 2.16 4.96 -13.74
C PRO A 56 3.57 4.37 -13.60
N GLY A 57 3.70 3.11 -13.20
CA GLY A 57 4.98 2.43 -12.99
C GLY A 57 5.15 1.12 -13.76
N GLY A 58 4.10 0.61 -14.39
CA GLY A 58 4.11 -0.72 -15.00
C GLY A 58 4.84 -0.78 -16.34
N MET A 59 5.90 -1.57 -16.39
CA MET A 59 6.68 -1.88 -17.59
C MET A 59 6.47 -3.33 -17.99
N ILE A 60 6.06 -3.55 -19.24
CA ILE A 60 5.92 -4.90 -19.79
C ILE A 60 7.27 -5.41 -20.26
N VAL A 61 7.66 -6.57 -19.76
CA VAL A 61 8.86 -7.30 -20.20
C VAL A 61 8.46 -8.28 -21.28
N VAL A 62 9.09 -8.13 -22.46
CA VAL A 62 8.89 -9.03 -23.60
C VAL A 62 10.10 -9.93 -23.70
N PRO A 63 9.95 -11.27 -23.91
CA PRO A 63 11.07 -12.16 -24.16
C PRO A 63 11.94 -11.67 -25.31
N SER A 64 13.24 -11.89 -25.24
CA SER A 64 14.22 -11.34 -26.20
C SER A 64 14.08 -11.91 -27.63
N ASP A 65 13.47 -13.07 -27.75
CA ASP A 65 13.20 -13.76 -29.02
C ASP A 65 11.81 -13.43 -29.61
N LYS A 66 11.04 -12.54 -28.95
CA LYS A 66 9.68 -12.15 -29.35
C LYS A 66 9.54 -10.66 -29.55
N SER A 67 8.50 -10.28 -30.28
CA SER A 67 8.08 -8.89 -30.41
C SER A 67 6.84 -8.64 -29.57
N ILE A 68 6.66 -7.40 -29.08
CA ILE A 68 5.42 -7.01 -28.42
C ILE A 68 4.21 -7.19 -29.33
N TYR A 69 4.38 -7.09 -30.64
CA TYR A 69 3.32 -7.27 -31.62
C TYR A 69 2.83 -8.71 -31.74
N ASP A 70 3.60 -9.67 -31.23
CA ASP A 70 3.14 -11.07 -31.13
C ASP A 70 2.07 -11.26 -30.05
N PHE A 71 1.95 -10.30 -29.11
CA PHE A 71 1.06 -10.35 -27.97
C PHE A 71 -0.09 -9.34 -28.05
N CYS A 72 0.18 -8.11 -28.48
CA CYS A 72 -0.87 -7.08 -28.59
C CYS A 72 -0.48 -5.91 -29.48
N PRO A 73 -1.48 -5.18 -30.01
CA PRO A 73 -1.23 -3.87 -30.64
C PRO A 73 -0.69 -2.85 -29.65
N ILE A 74 0.00 -1.85 -30.17
CA ILE A 74 0.57 -0.73 -29.42
C ILE A 74 -0.19 0.55 -29.75
N GLN A 75 -0.41 1.38 -28.73
CA GLN A 75 -1.10 2.65 -28.89
C GLN A 75 -0.41 3.77 -28.09
N ARG A 76 -0.82 5.00 -28.35
CA ARG A 76 -0.52 6.15 -27.48
C ARG A 76 -1.65 6.32 -26.45
N PRO A 77 -1.33 6.55 -25.16
CA PRO A 77 -2.34 6.64 -24.10
C PRO A 77 -3.29 7.83 -24.35
N ALA A 78 -4.55 7.68 -23.98
CA ALA A 78 -5.62 8.68 -24.10
C ALA A 78 -5.81 9.24 -25.52
N ASN A 79 -5.40 8.51 -26.56
CA ASN A 79 -5.40 8.95 -27.95
C ASN A 79 -4.59 10.25 -28.21
N ASP A 80 -3.64 10.60 -27.33
CA ASP A 80 -2.75 11.73 -27.51
C ASP A 80 -1.61 11.37 -28.46
N MET A 81 -1.71 11.83 -29.70
CA MET A 81 -0.72 11.57 -30.74
C MET A 81 0.64 12.19 -30.46
N ASN A 82 0.72 13.18 -29.54
CA ASN A 82 1.95 13.85 -29.13
C ASN A 82 2.61 13.16 -27.92
N ALA A 83 1.95 12.19 -27.28
CA ALA A 83 2.55 11.46 -26.17
C ALA A 83 3.82 10.72 -26.62
N GLU A 84 4.93 10.92 -25.94
CA GLU A 84 6.19 10.21 -26.22
C GLU A 84 6.10 8.72 -25.89
N SER A 85 5.37 8.39 -24.83
CA SER A 85 5.23 7.01 -24.36
C SER A 85 4.27 6.21 -25.24
N LYS A 86 4.61 4.93 -25.42
CA LYS A 86 3.75 3.94 -26.05
C LYS A 86 3.30 2.91 -25.02
N THR A 87 2.03 2.53 -25.09
CA THR A 87 1.43 1.54 -24.19
C THR A 87 0.90 0.34 -24.97
N THR A 88 0.73 -0.77 -24.26
CA THR A 88 -0.07 -1.88 -24.79
C THR A 88 -1.52 -1.42 -24.99
N HIS A 89 -2.16 -1.88 -26.07
CA HIS A 89 -3.59 -1.61 -26.29
C HIS A 89 -4.47 -2.42 -25.33
N PHE A 90 -4.08 -3.67 -25.09
CA PHE A 90 -4.80 -4.51 -24.13
C PHE A 90 -4.45 -4.11 -22.69
N ASP A 91 -5.42 -4.22 -21.81
CA ASP A 91 -5.19 -4.18 -20.37
C ASP A 91 -4.27 -5.33 -19.96
N TYR A 92 -3.34 -5.08 -19.02
CA TYR A 92 -2.37 -6.09 -18.60
C TYR A 92 -3.02 -7.39 -18.09
N HIS A 93 -4.16 -7.30 -17.39
CA HIS A 93 -4.85 -8.48 -16.84
C HIS A 93 -5.32 -9.49 -17.89
N VAL A 94 -5.33 -9.12 -19.17
CA VAL A 94 -5.63 -10.04 -20.29
C VAL A 94 -4.37 -10.79 -20.74
N MET A 95 -3.19 -10.33 -20.34
CA MET A 95 -1.89 -10.85 -20.80
C MET A 95 -0.99 -11.31 -19.63
N ASP A 96 -1.48 -11.31 -18.40
CA ASP A 96 -0.68 -11.56 -17.19
C ASP A 96 -0.15 -13.00 -17.08
N GLU A 97 -0.76 -13.94 -17.80
CA GLU A 97 -0.25 -15.31 -17.95
C GLU A 97 0.89 -15.44 -18.97
N GLN A 98 1.05 -14.46 -19.86
CA GLN A 98 1.96 -14.55 -21.01
C GLN A 98 3.16 -13.60 -20.86
N LEU A 99 2.98 -12.45 -20.22
CA LEU A 99 3.97 -11.41 -20.08
C LEU A 99 4.12 -10.96 -18.62
N VAL A 100 5.35 -10.66 -18.22
CA VAL A 100 5.63 -10.11 -16.90
C VAL A 100 5.51 -8.59 -16.92
N LYS A 101 4.83 -8.04 -15.92
CA LYS A 101 4.82 -6.61 -15.65
C LYS A 101 5.74 -6.31 -14.46
N LEU A 102 6.71 -5.44 -14.65
CA LEU A 102 7.52 -4.88 -13.57
C LEU A 102 6.95 -3.51 -13.19
N ASP A 103 6.60 -3.33 -11.93
CA ASP A 103 6.16 -2.05 -11.40
C ASP A 103 7.38 -1.27 -10.89
N ILE A 104 7.79 -0.26 -11.67
CA ILE A 104 8.93 0.60 -11.36
C ILE A 104 8.38 1.91 -10.82
N LEU A 105 8.38 2.04 -9.51
CA LEU A 105 7.91 3.21 -8.80
C LEU A 105 9.11 3.94 -8.18
N GLY A 106 9.18 5.26 -8.38
CA GLY A 106 10.20 6.09 -7.77
C GLY A 106 9.96 6.24 -6.27
N HIS A 107 11.03 6.11 -5.48
CA HIS A 107 11.02 6.32 -4.03
C HIS A 107 12.13 7.26 -3.61
N ASP A 108 11.87 8.07 -2.58
CA ASP A 108 12.87 8.96 -1.99
C ASP A 108 13.88 8.22 -1.12
N ASP A 109 13.48 7.09 -0.51
CA ASP A 109 14.28 6.41 0.50
C ASP A 109 15.62 5.87 -0.01
N PRO A 110 15.72 5.23 -1.18
CA PRO A 110 17.02 4.83 -1.73
C PRO A 110 17.95 6.01 -1.99
N THR A 111 17.41 7.14 -2.47
CA THR A 111 18.19 8.37 -2.69
C THR A 111 18.66 8.95 -1.35
N THR A 112 17.81 8.96 -0.34
CA THR A 112 18.17 9.41 1.02
C THR A 112 19.30 8.56 1.59
N LEU A 113 19.20 7.23 1.48
CA LEU A 113 20.26 6.33 1.92
C LEU A 113 21.59 6.56 1.18
N ARG A 114 21.55 6.83 -0.12
CA ARG A 114 22.73 7.14 -0.91
C ARG A 114 23.38 8.46 -0.43
N ILE A 115 22.59 9.51 -0.21
CA ILE A 115 23.08 10.77 0.32
C ILE A 115 23.73 10.56 1.69
N LEU A 116 23.10 9.81 2.57
CA LEU A 116 23.64 9.51 3.91
C LEU A 116 24.94 8.72 3.84
N GLN A 117 25.04 7.74 2.94
CA GLN A 117 26.29 7.03 2.70
C GLN A 117 27.38 7.96 2.19
N ASP A 118 27.08 8.85 1.25
CA ASP A 118 28.07 9.79 0.69
C ASP A 118 28.53 10.82 1.73
N LEU A 119 27.66 11.26 2.65
CA LEU A 119 28.00 12.21 3.71
C LEU A 119 28.81 11.58 4.86
N THR A 120 28.53 10.34 5.22
CA THR A 120 29.10 9.68 6.40
C THR A 120 30.21 8.70 6.09
N GLY A 121 30.29 8.20 4.86
CA GLY A 121 31.18 7.11 4.48
C GLY A 121 30.74 5.72 4.99
N VAL A 122 29.59 5.62 5.66
CA VAL A 122 29.06 4.34 6.17
C VAL A 122 28.43 3.54 5.04
N ASP A 123 28.88 2.29 4.85
CA ASP A 123 28.19 1.39 3.94
C ASP A 123 26.83 0.99 4.48
N ILE A 124 25.78 1.36 3.76
CA ILE A 124 24.38 1.09 4.15
C ILE A 124 24.07 -0.41 4.29
N TYR A 125 24.82 -1.28 3.60
CA TYR A 125 24.64 -2.74 3.69
C TYR A 125 25.28 -3.33 4.95
N SER A 126 26.23 -2.63 5.59
CA SER A 126 26.87 -3.05 6.84
C SER A 126 26.04 -2.71 8.08
N ILE A 127 24.98 -1.89 7.95
CA ILE A 127 24.14 -1.44 9.08
C ILE A 127 23.34 -2.63 9.63
N PRO A 128 23.48 -2.95 10.94
CA PRO A 128 22.72 -4.03 11.58
C PRO A 128 21.23 -3.65 11.65
N LEU A 129 20.37 -4.65 11.47
CA LEU A 129 18.91 -4.47 11.53
C LEU A 129 18.34 -4.76 12.93
N ASP A 130 19.18 -5.10 13.87
CA ASP A 130 18.85 -5.47 15.25
C ASP A 130 19.57 -4.62 16.31
N ASP A 131 20.11 -3.47 15.91
CA ASP A 131 20.72 -2.52 16.84
C ASP A 131 19.72 -2.05 17.90
N GLU A 132 19.98 -2.34 19.17
CA GLU A 132 19.06 -2.07 20.29
C GLU A 132 18.71 -0.59 20.43
N LYS A 133 19.69 0.29 20.22
CA LYS A 133 19.50 1.74 20.31
C LYS A 133 18.62 2.25 19.17
N VAL A 134 18.81 1.72 17.95
CA VAL A 134 17.96 2.04 16.81
C VAL A 134 16.55 1.48 17.01
N MET A 135 16.42 0.25 17.52
CA MET A 135 15.12 -0.34 17.82
C MET A 135 14.34 0.47 18.88
N SER A 136 15.01 0.98 19.91
CA SER A 136 14.36 1.78 20.95
C SER A 136 13.73 3.08 20.43
N LEU A 137 14.20 3.60 19.28
CA LEU A 137 13.65 4.77 18.60
C LEU A 137 12.16 4.63 18.26
N PHE A 138 11.70 3.39 17.99
CA PHE A 138 10.33 3.11 17.61
C PHE A 138 9.37 2.97 18.81
N SER A 139 9.89 2.92 20.03
CA SER A 139 9.08 2.78 21.25
C SER A 139 9.30 3.91 22.26
N GLY A 140 10.31 4.79 22.06
CA GLY A 140 10.66 5.89 22.95
C GLY A 140 11.47 6.97 22.26
N THR A 141 12.02 7.90 23.05
CA THR A 141 12.86 9.02 22.59
C THR A 141 14.28 8.98 23.14
N GLU A 142 14.55 8.04 24.03
CA GLU A 142 15.81 7.92 24.79
C GLU A 142 17.04 7.79 23.86
N ALA A 143 16.87 7.10 22.73
CA ALA A 143 17.92 6.96 21.71
C ALA A 143 18.38 8.31 21.13
N LEU A 144 17.53 9.34 21.18
CA LEU A 144 17.83 10.68 20.70
C LEU A 144 18.34 11.61 21.80
N GLY A 145 18.25 11.17 23.07
CA GLY A 145 18.65 12.00 24.21
C GLY A 145 17.75 13.22 24.46
N VAL A 146 16.46 13.13 24.06
CA VAL A 146 15.46 14.20 24.22
C VAL A 146 14.22 13.66 24.93
N GLU A 147 13.53 14.57 25.62
CA GLU A 147 12.24 14.24 26.23
C GLU A 147 11.11 14.25 25.16
N PRO A 148 10.04 13.46 25.35
CA PRO A 148 8.89 13.48 24.43
C PRO A 148 8.28 14.87 24.19
N ALA A 149 8.33 15.75 25.19
CA ALA A 149 7.81 17.11 25.07
C ALA A 149 8.66 18.00 24.15
N ASP A 150 9.97 17.75 24.06
CA ASP A 150 10.89 18.55 23.21
C ASP A 150 10.60 18.38 21.71
N ILE A 151 10.02 17.24 21.33
CA ILE A 151 9.77 16.89 19.92
C ILE A 151 8.29 16.63 19.62
N ASP A 152 7.39 16.94 20.55
CA ASP A 152 5.94 16.66 20.46
C ASP A 152 5.64 15.24 19.94
N SER A 153 6.39 14.27 20.47
CA SER A 153 6.24 12.87 20.03
C SER A 153 6.73 11.92 21.11
N LYS A 154 5.94 10.88 21.39
CA LYS A 154 6.30 9.81 22.33
C LYS A 154 7.28 8.78 21.75
N THR A 155 7.57 8.86 20.45
CA THR A 155 8.54 8.01 19.77
C THR A 155 9.51 8.84 18.95
N GLY A 156 10.73 8.37 18.77
CA GLY A 156 11.76 9.02 17.96
C GLY A 156 11.58 8.83 16.44
N SER A 157 10.47 8.24 16.01
CA SER A 157 10.27 7.82 14.62
C SER A 157 9.90 8.93 13.63
N SER A 158 9.77 10.19 14.07
CA SER A 158 9.52 11.34 13.18
C SER A 158 10.59 11.43 12.08
N GLY A 159 10.17 11.60 10.84
CA GLY A 159 11.08 11.66 9.69
C GLY A 159 11.62 10.31 9.22
N ILE A 160 11.32 9.21 9.92
CA ILE A 160 11.64 7.88 9.45
C ILE A 160 10.54 7.41 8.48
N PRO A 161 10.89 6.97 7.26
CA PRO A 161 9.92 6.43 6.29
C PRO A 161 9.06 5.34 6.92
N GLU A 162 7.80 5.26 6.54
CA GLU A 162 6.80 4.30 7.04
C GLU A 162 6.33 4.52 8.48
N PHE A 163 7.18 5.05 9.39
CA PHE A 163 6.94 5.10 10.83
C PHE A 163 6.73 6.52 11.40
N GLY A 164 6.79 7.55 10.55
CA GLY A 164 6.69 8.94 10.97
C GLY A 164 5.28 9.53 11.04
N THR A 165 4.26 8.86 10.51
CA THR A 165 2.88 9.34 10.51
C THR A 165 2.22 9.19 11.88
N SER A 166 1.24 10.06 12.21
CA SER A 166 0.51 9.99 13.48
C SER A 166 -0.18 8.64 13.68
N PHE A 167 -0.71 8.06 12.60
CA PHE A 167 -1.36 6.75 12.63
C PHE A 167 -0.38 5.64 13.04
N VAL A 168 0.80 5.58 12.42
CA VAL A 168 1.80 4.55 12.73
C VAL A 168 2.45 4.80 14.08
N LYS A 169 2.69 6.05 14.48
CA LYS A 169 3.15 6.36 15.84
C LYS A 169 2.20 5.84 16.92
N GLN A 170 0.88 5.94 16.70
CA GLN A 170 -0.09 5.35 17.62
C GLN A 170 0.04 3.83 17.68
N MET A 171 0.23 3.16 16.54
CA MET A 171 0.48 1.71 16.52
C MET A 171 1.76 1.32 17.27
N LEU A 172 2.84 2.10 17.11
CA LEU A 172 4.09 1.91 17.83
C LEU A 172 3.90 2.03 19.34
N MET A 173 3.08 3.00 19.79
CA MET A 173 2.75 3.19 21.20
C MET A 173 1.90 2.04 21.76
N ASP A 174 0.95 1.54 20.97
CA ASP A 174 0.06 0.44 21.37
C ASP A 174 0.84 -0.90 21.44
N THR A 175 1.84 -1.10 20.57
CA THR A 175 2.52 -2.41 20.40
C THR A 175 3.93 -2.48 20.98
N LYS A 176 4.62 -1.34 21.12
CA LYS A 176 5.99 -1.21 21.67
C LYS A 176 6.98 -2.24 21.07
N PRO A 177 7.23 -2.19 19.75
CA PRO A 177 8.06 -3.18 19.08
C PRO A 177 9.51 -3.11 19.57
N LYS A 178 10.17 -4.26 19.63
CA LYS A 178 11.56 -4.42 20.06
C LYS A 178 12.45 -5.06 19.00
N THR A 179 11.85 -5.62 17.95
CA THR A 179 12.56 -6.38 16.93
C THR A 179 12.22 -5.93 15.52
N PHE A 180 13.12 -6.18 14.59
CA PHE A 180 12.88 -5.96 13.17
C PHE A 180 11.63 -6.68 12.66
N ALA A 181 11.41 -7.91 13.12
CA ALA A 181 10.25 -8.71 12.73
C ALA A 181 8.92 -8.07 13.16
N GLU A 182 8.89 -7.44 14.35
CA GLU A 182 7.72 -6.71 14.83
C GLU A 182 7.49 -5.42 14.03
N LEU A 183 8.54 -4.71 13.62
CA LEU A 183 8.42 -3.56 12.72
C LEU A 183 7.85 -3.96 11.35
N VAL A 184 8.25 -5.11 10.81
CA VAL A 184 7.67 -5.66 9.57
C VAL A 184 6.17 -5.92 9.73
N ARG A 185 5.74 -6.43 10.88
CA ARG A 185 4.32 -6.63 11.19
C ARG A 185 3.56 -5.31 11.23
N ILE A 186 4.10 -4.29 11.89
CA ILE A 186 3.50 -2.95 11.97
C ILE A 186 3.38 -2.32 10.57
N SER A 187 4.41 -2.44 9.73
CA SER A 187 4.35 -2.00 8.34
C SER A 187 3.22 -2.71 7.58
N GLY A 188 3.07 -4.02 7.75
CA GLY A 188 1.96 -4.78 7.15
C GLY A 188 0.59 -4.28 7.61
N LEU A 189 0.43 -4.01 8.90
CA LEU A 189 -0.81 -3.47 9.48
C LEU A 189 -1.14 -2.06 8.96
N SER A 190 -0.15 -1.22 8.73
CA SER A 190 -0.33 0.18 8.30
C SER A 190 -0.69 0.31 6.81
N HIS A 191 -0.26 -0.62 5.98
CA HIS A 191 -0.48 -0.58 4.53
C HIS A 191 -1.77 -1.28 4.09
N GLY A 192 -2.33 -2.17 4.91
CA GLY A 192 -3.58 -2.85 4.62
C GLY A 192 -4.81 -1.97 4.89
N THR A 193 -5.94 -2.36 4.31
CA THR A 193 -7.24 -1.73 4.58
C THR A 193 -8.04 -2.64 5.51
N ASP A 194 -8.50 -2.10 6.64
CA ASP A 194 -9.25 -2.80 7.70
C ASP A 194 -8.48 -4.02 8.27
N VAL A 195 -7.15 -3.90 8.34
CA VAL A 195 -6.28 -4.89 8.98
C VAL A 195 -6.03 -4.53 10.44
N TRP A 196 -5.75 -3.26 10.75
CA TRP A 196 -5.50 -2.79 12.11
C TRP A 196 -6.74 -2.24 12.80
N LEU A 197 -7.29 -1.11 12.31
CA LEU A 197 -8.45 -0.45 12.93
C LEU A 197 -9.70 -1.32 12.86
N ASN A 198 -10.43 -1.38 13.98
CA ASN A 198 -11.64 -2.19 14.14
C ASN A 198 -11.42 -3.71 13.90
N ASN A 199 -10.15 -4.15 13.88
CA ASN A 199 -9.76 -5.52 13.63
C ASN A 199 -8.63 -5.93 14.60
N ALA A 200 -7.39 -6.09 14.12
CA ALA A 200 -6.26 -6.58 14.93
C ALA A 200 -6.02 -5.76 16.20
N GLN A 201 -6.25 -4.45 16.16
CA GLN A 201 -6.14 -3.54 17.30
C GLN A 201 -7.01 -3.99 18.49
N GLU A 202 -8.25 -4.41 18.20
CA GLU A 202 -9.18 -4.85 19.24
C GLU A 202 -8.71 -6.12 19.92
N TYR A 203 -8.21 -7.09 19.15
CA TYR A 203 -7.70 -8.35 19.69
C TYR A 203 -6.45 -8.14 20.55
N VAL A 204 -5.57 -7.23 20.16
CA VAL A 204 -4.39 -6.87 20.96
C VAL A 204 -4.80 -6.16 22.26
N ARG A 205 -5.69 -5.16 22.20
CA ARG A 205 -6.15 -4.40 23.37
C ARG A 205 -6.90 -5.25 24.38
N GLN A 206 -7.65 -6.25 23.90
CA GLN A 206 -8.40 -7.20 24.75
C GLN A 206 -7.52 -8.34 25.27
N GLY A 207 -6.26 -8.44 24.87
CA GLY A 207 -5.36 -9.53 25.25
C GLY A 207 -5.74 -10.89 24.65
N ILE A 208 -6.56 -10.91 23.59
CA ILE A 208 -6.96 -12.14 22.89
C ILE A 208 -5.81 -12.69 22.05
N ALA A 209 -5.02 -11.80 21.47
CA ALA A 209 -3.87 -12.15 20.64
C ALA A 209 -2.74 -11.11 20.80
N THR A 210 -1.51 -11.56 20.64
CA THR A 210 -0.31 -10.72 20.64
C THR A 210 0.02 -10.20 19.25
N LEU A 211 0.93 -9.22 19.16
CA LEU A 211 1.43 -8.72 17.85
C LEU A 211 1.98 -9.85 16.96
N SER A 212 2.53 -10.91 17.55
CA SER A 212 3.06 -12.06 16.83
C SER A 212 1.99 -13.01 16.29
N GLU A 213 0.78 -12.98 16.83
CA GLU A 213 -0.32 -13.89 16.47
C GLU A 213 -1.33 -13.26 15.50
N ILE A 214 -1.50 -11.92 15.53
CA ILE A 214 -2.48 -11.23 14.67
C ILE A 214 -2.08 -11.31 13.19
N ILE A 215 -3.06 -11.12 12.32
CA ILE A 215 -2.85 -11.06 10.88
C ILE A 215 -2.28 -9.68 10.51
N THR A 216 -1.14 -9.64 9.83
CA THR A 216 -0.47 -8.39 9.46
C THR A 216 -0.22 -8.28 7.95
N VAL A 217 0.22 -9.36 7.31
CA VAL A 217 0.47 -9.49 5.87
C VAL A 217 -0.23 -10.74 5.34
N ARG A 218 -0.43 -10.79 4.02
CA ARG A 218 -1.13 -11.93 3.40
C ARG A 218 -0.45 -13.26 3.66
N ASP A 219 0.87 -13.26 3.77
CA ASP A 219 1.67 -14.46 4.03
C ASP A 219 1.37 -15.08 5.40
N ASP A 220 0.97 -14.27 6.39
CA ASP A 220 0.57 -14.77 7.71
C ASP A 220 -0.64 -15.71 7.60
N ILE A 221 -1.63 -15.35 6.77
CA ILE A 221 -2.82 -16.17 6.56
C ILE A 221 -2.43 -17.51 5.95
N MET A 222 -1.67 -17.49 4.87
CA MET A 222 -1.27 -18.70 4.17
C MET A 222 -0.51 -19.65 5.10
N ASN A 223 0.51 -19.15 5.79
CA ASN A 223 1.35 -19.95 6.65
C ASN A 223 0.57 -20.51 7.84
N TYR A 224 -0.25 -19.68 8.51
CA TYR A 224 -1.07 -20.12 9.64
C TYR A 224 -2.06 -21.22 9.24
N LEU A 225 -2.67 -21.14 8.07
CA LEU A 225 -3.56 -22.18 7.57
C LEU A 225 -2.81 -23.48 7.25
N ILE A 226 -1.62 -23.39 6.65
CA ILE A 226 -0.76 -24.56 6.40
C ILE A 226 -0.33 -25.22 7.71
N ASP A 227 0.07 -24.42 8.71
CA ASP A 227 0.47 -24.91 10.04
C ASP A 227 -0.70 -25.59 10.79
N ASN A 228 -1.94 -25.19 10.50
CA ASN A 228 -3.15 -25.86 10.98
C ASN A 228 -3.57 -27.05 10.12
N GLY A 229 -2.74 -27.48 9.17
CA GLY A 229 -2.94 -28.71 8.40
C GLY A 229 -3.79 -28.57 7.13
N LEU A 230 -4.06 -27.34 6.66
CA LEU A 230 -4.71 -27.16 5.36
C LEU A 230 -3.73 -27.49 4.21
N ASP A 231 -4.28 -28.00 3.13
CA ASP A 231 -3.53 -28.14 1.88
C ASP A 231 -3.00 -26.79 1.40
N LYS A 232 -1.78 -26.77 0.86
CA LYS A 232 -1.10 -25.54 0.43
C LYS A 232 -1.86 -24.74 -0.62
N SER A 233 -2.51 -25.43 -1.58
CA SER A 233 -3.27 -24.78 -2.63
C SER A 233 -4.57 -24.17 -2.10
N VAL A 234 -5.21 -24.85 -1.14
CA VAL A 234 -6.41 -24.35 -0.45
C VAL A 234 -6.06 -23.15 0.42
N ALA A 235 -4.97 -23.23 1.20
CA ALA A 235 -4.48 -22.13 2.02
C ALA A 235 -4.14 -20.90 1.18
N PHE A 236 -3.47 -21.08 0.04
CA PHE A 236 -3.19 -20.01 -0.91
C PHE A 236 -4.48 -19.38 -1.47
N THR A 237 -5.45 -20.21 -1.85
CA THR A 237 -6.72 -19.73 -2.41
C THR A 237 -7.51 -18.91 -1.38
N ILE A 238 -7.56 -19.36 -0.12
CA ILE A 238 -8.21 -18.61 0.97
C ILE A 238 -7.47 -17.29 1.21
N MET A 239 -6.15 -17.31 1.28
CA MET A 239 -5.33 -16.11 1.44
C MET A 239 -5.60 -15.09 0.31
N GLU A 240 -5.60 -15.51 -0.95
CA GLU A 240 -5.89 -14.65 -2.11
C GLU A 240 -7.32 -14.08 -2.07
N PHE A 241 -8.27 -14.86 -1.59
CA PHE A 241 -9.65 -14.43 -1.40
C PHE A 241 -9.76 -13.34 -0.33
N VAL A 242 -9.12 -13.53 0.82
CA VAL A 242 -9.11 -12.58 1.94
C VAL A 242 -8.38 -11.30 1.56
N ARG A 243 -7.16 -11.38 1.00
CA ARG A 243 -6.37 -10.18 0.69
C ARG A 243 -7.03 -9.24 -0.32
N LYS A 244 -7.95 -9.74 -1.16
CA LYS A 244 -8.74 -8.97 -2.14
C LYS A 244 -10.05 -8.43 -1.57
N GLY A 245 -10.30 -8.63 -0.27
CA GLY A 245 -11.53 -8.22 0.39
C GLY A 245 -12.79 -8.93 -0.13
N GLN A 246 -12.64 -10.18 -0.56
CA GLN A 246 -13.75 -10.97 -1.08
C GLN A 246 -14.71 -11.51 -0.02
N PRO A 247 -14.33 -11.73 1.26
CA PRO A 247 -15.25 -12.25 2.26
C PRO A 247 -16.57 -11.46 2.35
N THR A 248 -16.49 -10.12 2.39
CA THR A 248 -17.66 -9.25 2.44
C THR A 248 -18.41 -9.12 1.11
N LYS A 249 -17.72 -9.34 -0.02
CA LYS A 249 -18.31 -9.23 -1.37
C LYS A 249 -18.96 -10.52 -1.84
N ASN A 250 -18.50 -11.66 -1.34
CA ASN A 250 -18.97 -12.98 -1.69
C ASN A 250 -19.17 -13.85 -0.44
N PRO A 251 -20.23 -13.57 0.35
CA PRO A 251 -20.45 -14.19 1.65
C PRO A 251 -20.75 -15.71 1.57
N GLU A 252 -21.32 -16.18 0.47
CA GLU A 252 -21.57 -17.63 0.29
C GLU A 252 -20.26 -18.40 0.19
N LYS A 253 -19.33 -17.93 -0.64
CA LYS A 253 -18.03 -18.56 -0.78
C LYS A 253 -17.19 -18.40 0.51
N TRP A 254 -17.33 -17.28 1.21
CA TRP A 254 -16.69 -17.09 2.51
C TRP A 254 -17.16 -18.10 3.55
N LYS A 255 -18.47 -18.40 3.58
CA LYS A 255 -19.03 -19.42 4.46
C LYS A 255 -18.38 -20.78 4.22
N GLU A 256 -18.22 -21.20 2.95
CA GLU A 256 -17.54 -22.44 2.59
C GLU A 256 -16.10 -22.49 3.13
N TYR A 257 -15.32 -21.41 2.91
CA TYR A 257 -13.94 -21.32 3.40
C TYR A 257 -13.88 -21.29 4.95
N SER A 258 -14.80 -20.60 5.60
CA SER A 258 -14.88 -20.55 7.05
C SER A 258 -15.12 -21.94 7.65
N GLU A 259 -15.98 -22.74 7.05
CA GLU A 259 -16.22 -24.12 7.49
C GLU A 259 -14.99 -25.03 7.28
N ILE A 260 -14.24 -24.83 6.20
CA ILE A 260 -12.96 -25.52 5.99
C ILE A 260 -11.96 -25.15 7.11
N MET A 261 -11.83 -23.86 7.41
CA MET A 261 -10.94 -23.37 8.48
C MET A 261 -11.34 -23.93 9.85
N LYS A 262 -12.64 -23.95 10.19
CA LYS A 262 -13.14 -24.50 11.44
C LYS A 262 -12.83 -25.99 11.60
N LYS A 263 -12.97 -26.79 10.53
CA LYS A 263 -12.62 -28.22 10.52
C LYS A 263 -11.15 -28.45 10.86
N HIS A 264 -10.28 -27.51 10.52
CA HIS A 264 -8.85 -27.51 10.83
C HIS A 264 -8.50 -26.76 12.13
N LYS A 265 -9.49 -26.53 13.00
CA LYS A 265 -9.33 -25.92 14.33
C LYS A 265 -8.73 -24.51 14.30
N VAL A 266 -8.89 -23.76 13.20
CA VAL A 266 -8.55 -22.35 13.13
C VAL A 266 -9.39 -21.60 14.16
N LYS A 267 -8.75 -20.75 14.97
CA LYS A 267 -9.41 -19.99 16.04
C LYS A 267 -10.49 -19.06 15.45
N GLN A 268 -11.66 -18.96 16.12
CA GLN A 268 -12.78 -18.15 15.60
C GLN A 268 -12.41 -16.70 15.40
N TRP A 269 -11.69 -16.07 16.36
CA TRP A 269 -11.25 -14.67 16.20
C TRP A 269 -10.37 -14.45 14.96
N TYR A 270 -9.60 -15.47 14.53
CA TYR A 270 -8.78 -15.40 13.32
C TYR A 270 -9.64 -15.38 12.06
N ILE A 271 -10.69 -16.21 12.01
CA ILE A 271 -11.68 -16.25 10.95
C ILE A 271 -12.42 -14.90 10.87
N ASP A 272 -12.85 -14.38 12.02
CA ASP A 272 -13.54 -13.09 12.13
C ASP A 272 -12.63 -11.92 11.68
N SER A 273 -11.33 -12.02 11.99
CA SER A 273 -10.33 -11.05 11.51
C SER A 273 -10.18 -11.08 9.99
N CYS A 274 -10.10 -12.27 9.38
CA CYS A 274 -10.05 -12.42 7.92
C CYS A 274 -11.26 -11.81 7.23
N GLU A 275 -12.44 -11.92 7.80
CA GLU A 275 -13.69 -11.40 7.22
C GLU A 275 -13.70 -9.87 7.11
N LYS A 276 -13.09 -9.18 8.09
CA LYS A 276 -13.02 -7.71 8.14
C LYS A 276 -12.05 -7.11 7.11
N ILE A 277 -11.04 -7.87 6.67
CA ILE A 277 -9.95 -7.38 5.82
C ILE A 277 -10.46 -7.06 4.42
N LYS A 278 -10.11 -5.87 3.93
CA LYS A 278 -10.43 -5.44 2.56
C LYS A 278 -9.26 -5.48 1.59
N TYR A 279 -8.05 -5.23 2.09
CA TYR A 279 -6.83 -5.31 1.28
C TYR A 279 -5.60 -5.57 2.14
N MET A 280 -4.67 -6.40 1.63
CA MET A 280 -3.42 -6.73 2.32
C MET A 280 -2.22 -6.67 1.38
N PHE A 281 -1.09 -6.26 1.94
CA PHE A 281 0.21 -6.27 1.26
C PHE A 281 0.97 -7.59 1.49
N PRO A 282 1.92 -7.93 0.60
CA PRO A 282 2.81 -9.07 0.79
C PRO A 282 3.90 -8.77 1.83
N LYS A 283 4.38 -9.80 2.52
CA LYS A 283 5.47 -9.70 3.50
C LYS A 283 6.76 -9.14 2.89
N GLY A 284 7.09 -9.55 1.66
CA GLY A 284 8.29 -9.08 0.96
C GLY A 284 8.31 -7.56 0.76
N HIS A 285 7.14 -6.95 0.47
CA HIS A 285 7.01 -5.50 0.40
C HIS A 285 7.33 -4.84 1.76
N ALA A 286 6.68 -5.31 2.83
CA ALA A 286 6.91 -4.78 4.18
C ALA A 286 8.38 -4.91 4.61
N VAL A 287 9.02 -6.06 4.37
CA VAL A 287 10.44 -6.29 4.68
C VAL A 287 11.34 -5.28 3.96
N ALA A 288 11.14 -5.07 2.66
CA ALA A 288 11.96 -4.16 1.88
C ALA A 288 11.91 -2.72 2.40
N TYR A 289 10.73 -2.22 2.71
CA TYR A 289 10.56 -0.84 3.22
C TYR A 289 11.03 -0.68 4.65
N VAL A 290 10.77 -1.65 5.53
CA VAL A 290 11.27 -1.62 6.91
C VAL A 290 12.79 -1.68 6.95
N MET A 291 13.41 -2.45 6.07
CA MET A 291 14.88 -2.50 5.95
C MET A 291 15.47 -1.12 5.62
N MET A 292 14.87 -0.40 4.68
CA MET A 292 15.28 0.99 4.37
C MET A 292 15.02 1.91 5.56
N ALA A 293 13.87 1.81 6.21
CA ALA A 293 13.51 2.64 7.35
C ALA A 293 14.47 2.45 8.54
N VAL A 294 14.83 1.22 8.88
CA VAL A 294 15.79 0.92 9.96
C VAL A 294 17.18 1.44 9.63
N ARG A 295 17.63 1.31 8.38
CA ARG A 295 18.91 1.90 7.94
C ARG A 295 18.91 3.42 8.05
N ILE A 296 17.82 4.09 7.68
CA ILE A 296 17.67 5.54 7.85
C ILE A 296 17.62 5.91 9.34
N ALA A 297 16.92 5.11 10.15
CA ALA A 297 16.85 5.31 11.61
C ALA A 297 18.23 5.20 12.27
N TYR A 298 19.11 4.32 11.79
CA TYR A 298 20.50 4.23 12.23
C TYR A 298 21.22 5.57 12.09
N PHE A 299 21.11 6.23 10.93
CA PHE A 299 21.71 7.55 10.75
C PHE A 299 21.08 8.60 11.64
N LYS A 300 19.78 8.54 11.90
CA LYS A 300 19.15 9.47 12.84
C LYS A 300 19.71 9.37 14.25
N VAL A 301 20.06 8.16 14.69
CA VAL A 301 20.60 7.91 16.03
C VAL A 301 22.09 8.24 16.13
N TYR A 302 22.88 7.88 15.12
CA TYR A 302 24.35 7.96 15.19
C TYR A 302 24.94 9.14 14.40
N TYR A 303 24.21 9.68 13.43
CA TYR A 303 24.62 10.77 12.53
C TYR A 303 23.47 11.78 12.34
N PRO A 304 22.99 12.41 13.45
CA PRO A 304 21.78 13.24 13.39
C PRO A 304 21.93 14.44 12.44
N LEU A 305 23.09 15.07 12.37
CA LEU A 305 23.32 16.21 11.49
C LEU A 305 23.14 15.82 10.02
N GLU A 306 23.76 14.75 9.61
CA GLU A 306 23.69 14.22 8.24
C GLU A 306 22.27 13.74 7.92
N PHE A 307 21.60 13.09 8.89
CA PHE A 307 20.22 12.67 8.75
C PHE A 307 19.29 13.86 8.45
N TYR A 308 19.35 14.92 9.26
CA TYR A 308 18.50 16.10 9.04
C TYR A 308 18.89 16.86 7.76
N THR A 309 20.17 16.90 7.41
CA THR A 309 20.63 17.49 6.16
C THR A 309 20.03 16.75 4.95
N ALA A 310 20.09 15.43 4.92
CA ALA A 310 19.51 14.63 3.87
C ALA A 310 17.98 14.75 3.84
N PHE A 311 17.33 14.69 5.00
CA PHE A 311 15.86 14.78 5.12
C PHE A 311 15.34 16.12 4.61
N LEU A 312 15.88 17.25 5.07
CA LEU A 312 15.43 18.58 4.68
C LEU A 312 15.72 18.85 3.20
N ASN A 313 16.86 18.40 2.69
CA ASN A 313 17.17 18.51 1.26
C ASN A 313 16.15 17.75 0.39
N ARG A 314 15.82 16.52 0.77
CA ARG A 314 14.81 15.72 0.03
C ARG A 314 13.39 16.28 0.15
N LYS A 315 13.09 17.00 1.22
CA LYS A 315 11.78 17.62 1.47
C LYS A 315 11.72 19.10 1.11
N ALA A 316 12.73 19.65 0.44
CA ALA A 316 12.77 21.05 0.07
C ALA A 316 11.56 21.51 -0.77
N THR A 317 11.01 20.62 -1.63
CA THR A 317 9.80 20.90 -2.42
C THR A 317 8.50 20.86 -1.61
N ASP A 318 8.53 20.23 -0.43
CA ASP A 318 7.38 20.10 0.47
C ASP A 318 7.36 21.19 1.53
N PHE A 319 8.16 22.24 1.36
CA PHE A 319 8.32 23.34 2.31
C PHE A 319 6.98 24.06 2.55
N LYS A 320 6.58 24.12 3.84
CA LYS A 320 5.40 24.85 4.28
C LYS A 320 5.85 26.00 5.20
N MET A 321 5.82 27.22 4.68
CA MET A 321 6.23 28.42 5.43
C MET A 321 5.48 28.55 6.77
N THR A 322 4.19 28.29 6.77
CA THR A 322 3.34 28.37 7.98
C THR A 322 3.69 27.36 9.07
N ALA A 323 4.34 26.24 8.71
CA ALA A 323 4.79 25.27 9.68
C ALA A 323 6.22 25.57 10.20
N MET A 324 7.04 26.21 9.37
CA MET A 324 8.45 26.52 9.70
C MET A 324 8.60 27.80 10.54
N PHE A 325 7.66 28.72 10.44
CA PHE A 325 7.68 30.02 11.13
C PHE A 325 6.62 30.14 12.22
N LYS A 326 6.20 29.04 12.81
CA LYS A 326 5.41 29.10 14.03
C LYS A 326 6.26 29.65 15.17
N PRO A 327 5.71 30.52 16.02
CA PRO A 327 6.36 30.87 17.28
C PRO A 327 6.71 29.61 18.08
N VAL A 328 7.81 29.68 18.86
CA VAL A 328 8.26 28.53 19.67
C VAL A 328 7.24 28.14 20.73
N ASP A 329 6.32 29.06 21.09
CA ASP A 329 5.30 28.88 22.13
C ASP A 329 3.91 28.45 21.55
N GLU A 330 3.80 28.17 20.27
CA GLU A 330 2.63 27.60 19.61
C GLU A 330 2.94 26.21 19.00
#